data_eb9f89b290707ce1b1c4b6513d629d2a
#
_entry.id   eb9f89b290707ce1b1c4b6513d629d2a
#
_cell.length_a   1.000
_cell.length_b   1.000
_cell.length_c   1.000
_cell.angle_alpha   90.00
_cell.angle_beta   90.00
_cell.angle_gamma   90.00
#
_symmetry.space_group_name_H-M   'P 1'
#
loop_
_entity.id
_entity.type
_entity.pdbx_description
1 polymer ?
#
loop_
_entity_poly.entity_id
_entity_poly.type
_entity_poly.pdbx_seq_one_letter_code
_entity_poly.pdbx_strand_id
1 'polypeptide(L)'
;MFSDKELIFTAETTPDLSMDLKSSVNKIIPLVGLADAVNITDSPNCKTKLSSILVAAEIKKKGLDVILQLTGRDRNRIAIESEIIGAASIDINKVLCLTGDQPGENGPKAVNEFNGASLIELIDTLNSGKITDGTPVSYTHLTLPTSYPV
;
A
#
# COMPACT_ATOMS: atom_id res chain seq x y z
N MET A 1 12.37 8.92 -7.04
CA MET A 1 11.32 9.94 -7.18
C MET A 1 10.99 10.04 -8.66
N PHE A 2 9.71 10.12 -9.05
CA PHE A 2 9.33 10.22 -10.48
C PHE A 2 9.55 11.60 -11.09
N SER A 3 10.12 12.56 -10.32
CA SER A 3 10.12 14.01 -10.60
C SER A 3 10.81 14.44 -11.89
N ASP A 4 11.65 13.60 -12.48
CA ASP A 4 12.51 14.01 -13.60
C ASP A 4 12.13 13.31 -14.93
N LYS A 5 11.01 12.55 -14.93
CA LYS A 5 10.51 11.87 -16.12
C LYS A 5 9.29 12.61 -16.68
N GLU A 6 9.32 12.87 -17.97
CA GLU A 6 8.19 13.45 -18.71
C GLU A 6 6.99 12.48 -18.78
N LEU A 7 7.24 11.18 -18.73
CA LEU A 7 6.23 10.13 -18.77
C LEU A 7 6.59 9.00 -17.79
N ILE A 8 5.61 8.58 -17.00
CA ILE A 8 5.74 7.52 -16.00
C ILE A 8 4.84 6.36 -16.40
N PHE A 9 5.40 5.17 -16.49
CA PHE A 9 4.66 3.93 -16.75
C PHE A 9 4.51 3.13 -15.48
N THR A 10 3.28 2.91 -15.04
CA THR A 10 2.99 2.01 -13.93
C THR A 10 2.15 0.83 -14.40
N ALA A 11 2.38 -0.32 -13.80
CA ALA A 11 1.55 -1.50 -13.97
C ALA A 11 0.75 -1.77 -12.70
N GLU A 12 -0.20 -2.68 -12.76
CA GLU A 12 -0.96 -3.13 -11.59
C GLU A 12 -0.91 -4.65 -11.49
N THR A 13 -0.85 -5.16 -10.26
CA THR A 13 -0.95 -6.59 -9.97
C THR A 13 -1.85 -6.84 -8.76
N THR A 14 -2.55 -7.95 -8.83
CA THR A 14 -3.33 -8.48 -7.70
C THR A 14 -2.61 -9.71 -7.15
N PRO A 15 -2.26 -9.74 -5.86
CA PRO A 15 -1.72 -10.92 -5.21
C PRO A 15 -2.65 -12.13 -5.36
N ASP A 16 -2.07 -13.32 -5.46
CA ASP A 16 -2.85 -14.55 -5.54
C ASP A 16 -3.50 -14.90 -4.20
N LEU A 17 -4.57 -15.67 -4.23
CA LEU A 17 -5.08 -16.39 -3.07
C LEU A 17 -4.25 -17.67 -2.91
N SER A 18 -3.05 -17.55 -2.40
CA SER A 18 -2.07 -18.63 -2.28
C SER A 18 -1.11 -18.36 -1.13
N MET A 19 -0.60 -19.41 -0.51
CA MET A 19 0.53 -19.32 0.43
C MET A 19 1.89 -19.28 -0.30
N ASP A 20 1.90 -19.45 -1.62
CA ASP A 20 3.12 -19.32 -2.43
C ASP A 20 3.35 -17.86 -2.84
N LEU A 21 4.16 -17.17 -2.05
CA LEU A 21 4.58 -15.79 -2.33
C LEU A 21 5.28 -15.65 -3.69
N LYS A 22 6.05 -16.67 -4.10
CA LYS A 22 6.79 -16.63 -5.38
C LYS A 22 5.85 -16.58 -6.57
N SER A 23 4.68 -17.23 -6.50
CA SER A 23 3.67 -17.18 -7.57
C SER A 23 3.25 -15.76 -7.88
N SER A 24 2.91 -14.98 -6.86
CA SER A 24 2.52 -13.56 -7.03
C SER A 24 3.69 -12.70 -7.54
N VAL A 25 4.89 -12.92 -7.03
CA VAL A 25 6.10 -12.14 -7.41
C VAL A 25 6.53 -12.43 -8.85
N ASN A 26 6.52 -13.68 -9.28
CA ASN A 26 6.97 -14.08 -10.62
C ASN A 26 6.17 -13.44 -11.75
N LYS A 27 4.91 -13.08 -11.53
CA LYS A 27 4.08 -12.35 -12.50
C LYS A 27 4.62 -10.95 -12.80
N ILE A 28 5.34 -10.37 -11.85
CA ILE A 28 5.81 -8.99 -11.91
C ILE A 28 7.25 -8.89 -12.42
N ILE A 29 8.05 -9.94 -12.24
CA ILE A 29 9.45 -9.94 -12.67
C ILE A 29 9.65 -9.47 -14.13
N PRO A 30 8.80 -9.84 -15.10
CA PRO A 30 8.94 -9.37 -16.48
C PRO A 30 8.82 -7.84 -16.64
N LEU A 31 8.27 -7.13 -15.65
CA LEU A 31 8.12 -5.67 -15.68
C LEU A 31 9.36 -4.93 -15.16
N VAL A 32 10.31 -5.63 -14.54
CA VAL A 32 11.55 -5.02 -14.05
C VAL A 32 12.33 -4.44 -15.24
N GLY A 33 12.60 -3.13 -15.15
CA GLY A 33 13.25 -2.38 -16.24
C GLY A 33 12.31 -1.91 -17.37
N LEU A 34 11.03 -2.29 -17.34
CA LEU A 34 10.00 -1.85 -18.29
C LEU A 34 9.00 -0.86 -17.67
N ALA A 35 8.62 -1.08 -16.43
CA ALA A 35 7.75 -0.16 -15.70
C ALA A 35 8.54 0.64 -14.65
N ASP A 36 8.10 1.85 -14.36
CA ASP A 36 8.68 2.71 -13.33
C ASP A 36 8.25 2.28 -11.93
N ALA A 37 7.03 1.76 -11.80
CA ALA A 37 6.50 1.18 -10.57
C ALA A 37 5.38 0.19 -10.86
N VAL A 38 5.03 -0.59 -9.84
CA VAL A 38 3.85 -1.47 -9.86
C VAL A 38 2.92 -1.16 -8.70
N ASN A 39 1.64 -0.99 -9.00
CA ASN A 39 0.56 -0.91 -8.03
C ASN A 39 0.23 -2.32 -7.56
N ILE A 40 0.17 -2.53 -6.25
CA ILE A 40 -0.20 -3.81 -5.65
C ILE A 40 -1.54 -3.63 -4.95
N THR A 41 -2.56 -4.30 -5.48
CA THR A 41 -3.95 -4.14 -5.00
C THR A 41 -4.14 -4.72 -3.60
N ASP A 42 -5.05 -4.12 -2.85
CA ASP A 42 -5.40 -4.51 -1.48
C ASP A 42 -6.80 -5.15 -1.45
N SER A 43 -6.84 -6.47 -1.60
CA SER A 43 -8.06 -7.30 -1.54
C SER A 43 -9.25 -6.75 -2.36
N PRO A 44 -9.08 -6.56 -3.68
CA PRO A 44 -10.12 -6.02 -4.54
C PRO A 44 -11.38 -6.88 -4.53
N ASN A 45 -12.53 -6.25 -4.74
CA ASN A 45 -13.86 -6.89 -4.70
C ASN A 45 -14.15 -7.63 -3.39
N CYS A 46 -13.62 -7.15 -2.26
CA CYS A 46 -13.77 -7.78 -0.93
C CYS A 46 -13.33 -9.25 -0.87
N LYS A 47 -12.36 -9.64 -1.70
CA LYS A 47 -11.86 -11.01 -1.76
C LYS A 47 -10.49 -11.11 -1.09
N THR A 48 -10.37 -12.05 -0.16
CA THR A 48 -9.10 -12.38 0.49
C THR A 48 -8.01 -12.67 -0.54
N LYS A 49 -6.86 -12.08 -0.33
CA LYS A 49 -5.64 -12.26 -1.11
C LYS A 49 -4.44 -12.42 -0.19
N LEU A 50 -3.32 -12.84 -0.74
CA LEU A 50 -2.05 -12.76 -0.04
C LEU A 50 -1.77 -11.30 0.32
N SER A 51 -1.17 -11.06 1.48
CA SER A 51 -0.86 -9.70 1.96
C SER A 51 -0.08 -8.89 0.91
N SER A 52 -0.63 -7.76 0.52
CA SER A 52 -0.04 -6.85 -0.47
C SER A 52 1.34 -6.35 -0.04
N ILE A 53 1.55 -6.08 1.25
CA ILE A 53 2.84 -5.62 1.77
C ILE A 53 3.94 -6.70 1.66
N LEU A 54 3.61 -7.98 1.83
CA LEU A 54 4.58 -9.06 1.65
C LEU A 54 5.02 -9.18 0.19
N VAL A 55 4.07 -9.07 -0.74
CA VAL A 55 4.37 -9.07 -2.18
C VAL A 55 5.19 -7.83 -2.54
N ALA A 56 4.80 -6.66 -2.03
CA ALA A 56 5.52 -5.41 -2.22
C ALA A 56 6.98 -5.49 -1.78
N ALA A 57 7.23 -6.04 -0.58
CA ALA A 57 8.57 -6.22 -0.04
C ALA A 57 9.47 -7.06 -0.97
N GLU A 58 8.94 -8.15 -1.51
CA GLU A 58 9.70 -9.01 -2.41
C GLU A 58 9.95 -8.37 -3.79
N ILE A 59 8.97 -7.65 -4.32
CA ILE A 59 9.12 -6.92 -5.59
C ILE A 59 10.17 -5.80 -5.45
N LYS A 60 10.13 -5.06 -4.34
CA LYS A 60 11.12 -4.02 -4.06
C LYS A 60 12.55 -4.57 -4.07
N LYS A 61 12.80 -5.76 -3.51
CA LYS A 61 14.10 -6.45 -3.55
C LYS A 61 14.55 -6.80 -4.97
N LYS A 62 13.63 -6.84 -5.95
CA LYS A 62 13.96 -7.09 -7.37
C LYS A 62 14.28 -5.82 -8.14
N GLY A 63 14.30 -4.65 -7.47
CA GLY A 63 14.65 -3.37 -8.06
C GLY A 63 13.51 -2.67 -8.81
N LEU A 64 12.26 -3.11 -8.64
CA LEU A 64 11.09 -2.42 -9.15
C LEU A 64 10.42 -1.62 -8.03
N ASP A 65 10.09 -0.38 -8.31
CA ASP A 65 9.41 0.48 -7.35
C ASP A 65 7.95 0.06 -7.16
N VAL A 66 7.39 0.31 -5.99
CA VAL A 66 6.07 -0.17 -5.60
C VAL A 66 5.18 1.00 -5.17
N ILE A 67 3.93 0.94 -5.58
CA ILE A 67 2.84 1.73 -5.04
C ILE A 67 1.92 0.77 -4.27
N LEU A 68 1.96 0.84 -2.94
CA LEU A 68 1.12 0.00 -2.10
C LEU A 68 -0.30 0.56 -2.07
N GLN A 69 -1.29 -0.19 -2.55
CA GLN A 69 -2.68 0.17 -2.33
C GLN A 69 -3.08 -0.19 -0.90
N LEU A 70 -3.77 0.71 -0.23
CA LEU A 70 -4.22 0.55 1.15
C LEU A 70 -5.67 0.99 1.28
N THR A 71 -6.54 0.06 1.70
CA THR A 71 -7.96 0.34 1.90
C THR A 71 -8.28 0.58 3.37
N GLY A 72 -9.17 1.55 3.63
CA GLY A 72 -9.74 1.76 4.97
C GLY A 72 -10.83 0.76 5.34
N ARG A 73 -11.29 -0.06 4.39
CA ARG A 73 -12.42 -1.00 4.58
C ARG A 73 -12.18 -2.05 5.65
N ASP A 74 -11.01 -2.68 5.65
CA ASP A 74 -10.80 -3.93 6.39
C ASP A 74 -10.05 -3.73 7.71
N ARG A 75 -9.55 -2.54 7.98
CA ARG A 75 -8.62 -2.26 9.08
C ARG A 75 -9.10 -1.13 9.96
N ASN A 76 -8.84 -1.25 11.27
CA ASN A 76 -8.94 -0.15 12.20
C ASN A 76 -7.65 0.69 12.21
N ARG A 77 -7.66 1.80 12.96
CA ARG A 77 -6.52 2.72 13.09
C ARG A 77 -5.22 2.01 13.43
N ILE A 78 -5.23 1.15 14.43
CA ILE A 78 -4.00 0.47 14.91
C ILE A 78 -3.38 -0.38 13.78
N ALA A 79 -4.21 -1.13 13.07
CA ALA A 79 -3.74 -1.97 11.97
C ALA A 79 -3.18 -1.15 10.81
N ILE A 80 -3.84 -0.03 10.47
CA ILE A 80 -3.39 0.87 9.40
C ILE A 80 -2.08 1.56 9.76
N GLU A 81 -1.96 2.14 10.95
CA GLU A 81 -0.74 2.78 11.42
C GLU A 81 0.45 1.79 11.43
N SER A 82 0.23 0.58 11.95
CA SER A 82 1.24 -0.47 11.98
C SER A 82 1.67 -0.88 10.58
N GLU A 83 0.74 -1.01 9.64
CA GLU A 83 1.04 -1.42 8.26
C GLU A 83 1.81 -0.35 7.50
N ILE A 84 1.45 0.94 7.68
CA ILE A 84 2.17 2.06 7.07
C ILE A 84 3.58 2.19 7.64
N ILE A 85 3.75 2.09 8.96
CA ILE A 85 5.07 2.11 9.61
C ILE A 85 5.90 0.91 9.12
N GLY A 86 5.29 -0.26 9.01
CA GLY A 86 5.93 -1.46 8.46
C GLY A 86 6.39 -1.28 7.03
N ALA A 87 5.52 -0.74 6.16
CA ALA A 87 5.85 -0.44 4.76
C ALA A 87 7.03 0.52 4.66
N ALA A 88 6.98 1.58 5.44
CA ALA A 88 8.02 2.59 5.48
C ALA A 88 9.37 2.03 5.97
N SER A 89 9.37 1.11 6.94
CA SER A 89 10.58 0.48 7.48
C SER A 89 11.35 -0.36 6.44
N ILE A 90 10.70 -0.74 5.36
CA ILE A 90 11.29 -1.50 4.23
C ILE A 90 11.35 -0.66 2.94
N ASP A 91 11.35 0.67 3.07
CA ASP A 91 11.48 1.63 1.98
C ASP A 91 10.33 1.55 0.94
N ILE A 92 9.14 1.14 1.36
CA ILE A 92 7.91 1.30 0.59
C ILE A 92 7.29 2.62 1.02
N ASN A 93 7.47 3.64 0.20
CA ASN A 93 7.16 5.03 0.50
C ASN A 93 6.11 5.65 -0.42
N LYS A 94 5.44 4.84 -1.24
CA LYS A 94 4.33 5.27 -2.10
C LYS A 94 3.08 4.47 -1.75
N VAL A 95 2.03 5.16 -1.34
CA VAL A 95 0.77 4.57 -0.92
C VAL A 95 -0.37 5.18 -1.72
N LEU A 96 -1.22 4.33 -2.29
CA LEU A 96 -2.50 4.74 -2.87
C LEU A 96 -3.60 4.49 -1.84
N CYS A 97 -4.15 5.58 -1.29
CA CYS A 97 -5.20 5.53 -0.27
C CYS A 97 -6.57 5.32 -0.92
N LEU A 98 -7.25 4.27 -0.53
CA LEU A 98 -8.55 3.88 -1.08
C LEU A 98 -9.58 3.68 0.04
N THR A 99 -10.83 4.01 -0.24
CA THR A 99 -11.95 3.63 0.64
C THR A 99 -12.11 2.10 0.64
N GLY A 100 -11.94 1.48 -0.51
CA GLY A 100 -12.17 0.07 -0.77
C GLY A 100 -13.60 -0.21 -1.26
N ASP A 101 -13.76 -1.34 -1.95
CA ASP A 101 -15.06 -1.80 -2.44
C ASP A 101 -16.01 -2.09 -1.28
N GLN A 102 -17.30 -1.85 -1.47
CA GLN A 102 -18.29 -2.20 -0.45
C GLN A 102 -18.60 -3.70 -0.51
N PRO A 103 -18.58 -4.40 0.64
CA PRO A 103 -19.01 -5.80 0.68
C PRO A 103 -20.49 -5.91 0.32
N GLY A 104 -20.84 -6.95 -0.41
CA GLY A 104 -22.23 -7.29 -0.67
C GLY A 104 -22.97 -7.74 0.60
N GLU A 105 -24.27 -7.96 0.49
CA GLU A 105 -25.16 -8.29 1.63
C GLU A 105 -24.67 -9.48 2.48
N ASN A 106 -24.06 -10.49 1.82
CA ASN A 106 -23.48 -11.67 2.48
C ASN A 106 -21.93 -11.62 2.53
N GLY A 107 -21.35 -10.43 2.32
CA GLY A 107 -19.91 -10.23 2.33
C GLY A 107 -19.31 -10.14 3.74
N PRO A 108 -17.99 -9.97 3.84
CA PRO A 108 -17.32 -9.77 5.12
C PRO A 108 -17.78 -8.47 5.76
N LYS A 109 -17.75 -8.44 7.09
CA LYS A 109 -18.08 -7.22 7.84
C LYS A 109 -16.97 -6.20 7.67
N ALA A 110 -17.27 -5.07 7.05
CA ALA A 110 -16.32 -3.97 6.91
C ALA A 110 -16.11 -3.23 8.24
N VAL A 111 -14.90 -2.76 8.48
CA VAL A 111 -14.55 -1.90 9.63
C VAL A 111 -14.91 -0.45 9.30
N ASN A 112 -14.49 0.04 8.14
CA ASN A 112 -14.79 1.38 7.61
C ASN A 112 -14.50 2.53 8.60
N GLU A 113 -13.47 2.40 9.42
CA GLU A 113 -13.03 3.49 10.30
C GLU A 113 -12.44 4.65 9.49
N PHE A 114 -11.85 4.34 8.34
CA PHE A 114 -11.25 5.30 7.41
C PHE A 114 -11.80 5.12 6.00
N ASN A 115 -11.90 6.25 5.30
CA ASN A 115 -12.05 6.30 3.84
C ASN A 115 -10.75 6.80 3.20
N GLY A 116 -10.70 6.89 1.87
CA GLY A 116 -9.49 7.33 1.17
C GLY A 116 -8.97 8.70 1.64
N ALA A 117 -9.86 9.67 1.87
CA ALA A 117 -9.47 11.02 2.32
C ALA A 117 -8.88 11.01 3.74
N SER A 118 -9.56 10.34 4.68
CA SER A 118 -9.06 10.26 6.07
C SER A 118 -7.80 9.40 6.21
N LEU A 119 -7.54 8.46 5.30
CA LEU A 119 -6.24 7.78 5.21
C LEU A 119 -5.11 8.73 4.81
N ILE A 120 -5.37 9.67 3.91
CA ILE A 120 -4.41 10.70 3.53
C ILE A 120 -4.05 11.57 4.74
N GLU A 121 -5.05 12.02 5.50
CA GLU A 121 -4.84 12.82 6.72
C GLU A 121 -4.05 12.03 7.78
N LEU A 122 -4.32 10.73 7.93
CA LEU A 122 -3.55 9.87 8.83
C LEU A 122 -2.09 9.75 8.39
N ILE A 123 -1.84 9.56 7.10
CA ILE A 123 -0.47 9.49 6.57
C ILE A 123 0.27 10.82 6.75
N ASP A 124 -0.40 11.95 6.57
CA ASP A 124 0.19 13.27 6.84
C ASP A 124 0.57 13.43 8.32
N THR A 125 -0.27 12.94 9.23
CA THR A 125 0.03 12.88 10.66
C THR A 125 1.28 12.03 10.93
N LEU A 126 1.36 10.85 10.34
CA LEU A 126 2.55 9.99 10.46
C LEU A 126 3.80 10.66 9.87
N ASN A 127 3.68 11.40 8.77
CA ASN A 127 4.76 12.19 8.17
C ASN A 127 5.27 13.29 9.11
N SER A 128 4.43 13.79 10.01
CA SER A 128 4.84 14.74 11.04
C SER A 128 5.61 14.11 12.21
N GLY A 129 5.82 12.79 12.19
CA GLY A 129 6.54 12.05 13.24
C GLY A 129 5.70 11.59 14.40
N LYS A 130 4.39 11.45 14.23
CA LYS A 130 3.47 11.04 15.30
C LYS A 130 2.42 10.10 14.76
N ILE A 131 1.93 9.17 15.59
CA ILE A 131 0.67 8.47 15.33
C ILE A 131 -0.51 9.35 15.72
N THR A 132 -1.71 8.92 15.37
CA THR A 132 -2.96 9.72 15.50
C THR A 132 -3.25 10.16 16.94
N ASP A 133 -2.82 9.42 17.96
CA ASP A 133 -2.98 9.80 19.38
C ASP A 133 -1.91 10.78 19.89
N GLY A 134 -1.00 11.23 19.02
CA GLY A 134 0.07 12.17 19.34
C GLY A 134 1.36 11.52 19.83
N THR A 135 1.42 10.19 20.00
CA THR A 135 2.63 9.48 20.39
C THR A 135 3.71 9.62 19.30
N PRO A 136 4.93 10.06 19.64
CA PRO A 136 6.02 10.17 18.67
C PRO A 136 6.37 8.80 18.07
N VAL A 137 6.58 8.78 16.75
CA VAL A 137 7.20 7.64 16.06
C VAL A 137 8.70 7.86 16.00
N SER A 138 9.47 6.87 16.43
CA SER A 138 10.93 6.91 16.29
C SER A 138 11.32 6.73 14.83
N TYR A 139 11.96 7.75 14.24
CA TYR A 139 12.46 7.71 12.87
C TYR A 139 13.94 7.54 12.81
N THR A 140 14.39 6.74 11.84
CA THR A 140 15.75 6.88 11.34
C THR A 140 15.83 7.48 9.93
N HIS A 141 14.79 7.50 9.14
CA HIS A 141 14.62 8.26 7.87
C HIS A 141 13.34 7.81 7.17
N LEU A 142 12.25 8.58 7.27
CA LEU A 142 11.08 8.38 6.44
C LEU A 142 10.75 9.67 5.68
N THR A 143 10.96 9.66 4.39
CA THR A 143 10.26 10.58 3.48
C THR A 143 9.12 9.81 2.85
N LEU A 144 7.90 9.98 3.39
CA LEU A 144 6.71 9.52 2.70
C LEU A 144 6.37 10.55 1.63
N PRO A 145 6.42 10.24 0.34
CA PRO A 145 5.93 11.14 -0.67
C PRO A 145 4.40 11.19 -0.63
N THR A 146 3.90 12.34 -0.94
CA THR A 146 2.51 12.76 -1.02
C THR A 146 1.61 11.74 -1.69
N SER A 147 0.47 11.48 -1.04
CA SER A 147 -0.74 10.88 -1.62
C SER A 147 -1.16 11.59 -2.90
N TYR A 148 -1.52 10.82 -3.93
CA TYR A 148 -2.27 11.34 -5.07
C TYR A 148 -3.76 11.13 -4.79
N PRO A 149 -4.59 12.17 -4.81
CA PRO A 149 -6.04 11.99 -4.83
C PRO A 149 -6.43 11.38 -6.19
N VAL A 150 -7.26 10.37 -6.18
CA VAL A 150 -8.02 9.88 -7.33
C VAL A 150 -9.43 10.41 -7.21
#